data_2dce665c50a76112f01cd0f9d116419a
#
_entry.id   2dce665c50a76112f01cd0f9d116419a
#
_cell.length_a   1.000
_cell.length_b   1.000
_cell.length_c   1.000
_cell.angle_alpha   90.00
_cell.angle_beta   90.00
_cell.angle_gamma   90.00
#
_symmetry.space_group_name_H-M   'P 1'
#
loop_
_entity.id
_entity.type
_entity.pdbx_description
1 polymer ?
#
loop_
_entity_poly.entity_id
_entity_poly.type
_entity_poly.pdbx_seq_one_letter_code
_entity_poly.pdbx_strand_id
1 'polypeptide(L)'
;MENKEKELLLNRGLLLGLFFSVFPILDLMFGAEMSLSKYYSLFYGVWFLVYSVFIVYIGKEFKAFSPIFDFRNSFRVLFIVSALAFSILTVTRISLWNVFYPVKYIELNEVRDVKLISIFSVISKSTLDNAYTNGDLNDDEYDESLTKIEDQLEFAESSIAEKWVYIKDNGISKSLFIGNLIYNLFFIAIYNAILALFLRRKNEIA
;
A
#
# COMPACT_ATOMS: atom_id res chain seq x y z
N MET A 1 -10.76 -25.38 15.24
CA MET A 1 -11.14 -25.17 13.82
C MET A 1 -11.32 -26.52 13.17
N GLU A 2 -12.51 -26.80 12.65
CA GLU A 2 -12.78 -27.98 11.86
C GLU A 2 -11.93 -27.97 10.57
N ASN A 3 -11.66 -29.17 10.00
CA ASN A 3 -10.84 -29.25 8.78
C ASN A 3 -11.41 -28.43 7.62
N LYS A 4 -12.73 -28.36 7.51
CA LYS A 4 -13.43 -27.55 6.49
C LYS A 4 -13.17 -26.04 6.64
N GLU A 5 -13.11 -25.52 7.87
CA GLU A 5 -12.81 -24.09 8.08
C GLU A 5 -11.38 -23.76 7.68
N LYS A 6 -10.42 -24.65 7.97
CA LYS A 6 -9.02 -24.47 7.57
C LYS A 6 -8.86 -24.46 6.05
N GLU A 7 -9.51 -25.38 5.38
CA GLU A 7 -9.50 -25.51 3.92
C GLU A 7 -10.11 -24.25 3.29
N LEU A 8 -11.24 -23.77 3.81
CA LEU A 8 -11.89 -22.57 3.32
C LEU A 8 -10.99 -21.33 3.51
N LEU A 9 -10.34 -21.17 4.68
CA LEU A 9 -9.40 -20.08 4.92
C LEU A 9 -8.24 -20.09 3.91
N LEU A 10 -7.67 -21.26 3.70
CA LEU A 10 -6.56 -21.44 2.78
C LEU A 10 -6.98 -21.10 1.35
N ASN A 11 -8.09 -21.65 0.89
CA ASN A 11 -8.62 -21.41 -0.45
C ASN A 11 -8.94 -19.94 -0.69
N ARG A 12 -9.58 -19.25 0.28
CA ARG A 12 -9.91 -17.82 0.15
C ARG A 12 -8.67 -16.94 0.19
N GLY A 13 -7.69 -17.24 1.05
CA GLY A 13 -6.42 -16.52 1.08
C GLY A 13 -5.60 -16.70 -0.19
N LEU A 14 -5.54 -17.93 -0.73
CA LEU A 14 -4.87 -18.21 -2.00
C LEU A 14 -5.54 -17.47 -3.16
N LEU A 15 -6.87 -17.53 -3.27
CA LEU A 15 -7.63 -16.89 -4.33
C LEU A 15 -7.44 -15.36 -4.30
N LEU A 16 -7.52 -14.75 -3.12
CA LEU A 16 -7.28 -13.32 -2.94
C LEU A 16 -5.83 -12.94 -3.27
N GLY A 17 -4.87 -13.75 -2.85
CA GLY A 17 -3.44 -13.54 -3.13
C GLY A 17 -3.11 -13.64 -4.62
N LEU A 18 -3.66 -14.63 -5.31
CA LEU A 18 -3.51 -14.78 -6.76
C LEU A 18 -4.14 -13.61 -7.50
N PHE A 19 -5.33 -13.17 -7.09
CA PHE A 19 -5.96 -11.99 -7.65
C PHE A 19 -5.09 -10.75 -7.49
N PHE A 20 -4.53 -10.52 -6.30
CA PHE A 20 -3.63 -9.38 -6.07
C PHE A 20 -2.32 -9.46 -6.82
N SER A 21 -1.86 -10.65 -7.14
CA SER A 21 -0.64 -10.87 -7.95
C SER A 21 -0.77 -10.36 -9.39
N VAL A 22 -1.98 -10.09 -9.85
CA VAL A 22 -2.22 -9.43 -11.15
C VAL A 22 -1.71 -7.98 -11.15
N PHE A 23 -1.78 -7.28 -10.02
CA PHE A 23 -1.40 -5.86 -9.97
C PHE A 23 0.10 -5.60 -10.29
N PRO A 24 1.08 -6.31 -9.71
CA PRO A 24 2.47 -6.15 -10.14
C PRO A 24 2.71 -6.46 -11.61
N ILE A 25 1.93 -7.36 -12.19
CA ILE A 25 2.01 -7.68 -13.63
C ILE A 25 1.47 -6.51 -14.47
N LEU A 26 0.33 -5.94 -14.06
CA LEU A 26 -0.21 -4.74 -14.70
C LEU A 26 0.75 -3.55 -14.58
N ASP A 27 1.40 -3.40 -13.43
CA ASP A 27 2.43 -2.38 -13.23
C ASP A 27 3.63 -2.56 -14.18
N LEU A 28 4.07 -3.79 -14.35
CA LEU A 28 5.13 -4.12 -15.32
C LEU A 28 4.75 -3.77 -16.77
N MET A 29 3.49 -4.03 -17.15
CA MET A 29 3.02 -3.83 -18.53
C MET A 29 2.72 -2.36 -18.84
N PHE A 30 2.09 -1.65 -17.92
CA PHE A 30 1.49 -0.33 -18.19
C PHE A 30 2.02 0.78 -17.28
N GLY A 31 2.81 0.46 -16.26
CA GLY A 31 3.21 1.42 -15.24
C GLY A 31 4.06 2.58 -15.76
N ALA A 32 4.82 2.38 -16.85
CA ALA A 32 5.63 3.43 -17.45
C ALA A 32 4.78 4.53 -18.12
N GLU A 33 3.63 4.15 -18.68
CA GLU A 33 2.75 5.04 -19.44
C GLU A 33 1.73 5.77 -18.55
N MET A 34 1.61 5.34 -17.29
CA MET A 34 0.64 5.93 -16.37
C MET A 34 1.16 7.24 -15.75
N SER A 35 0.29 8.26 -15.71
CA SER A 35 0.52 9.39 -14.80
C SER A 35 0.51 8.92 -13.35
N LEU A 36 1.21 9.64 -12.45
CA LEU A 36 1.25 9.30 -11.02
C LEU A 36 -0.15 9.22 -10.41
N SER A 37 -1.04 10.16 -10.74
CA SER A 37 -2.42 10.16 -10.25
C SER A 37 -3.17 8.89 -10.66
N LYS A 38 -3.09 8.48 -11.93
CA LYS A 38 -3.70 7.23 -12.40
C LYS A 38 -3.07 6.00 -11.74
N TYR A 39 -1.74 6.02 -11.57
CA TYR A 39 -1.02 4.94 -10.90
C TYR A 39 -1.51 4.75 -9.46
N TYR A 40 -1.50 5.82 -8.65
CA TYR A 40 -1.94 5.71 -7.26
C TYR A 40 -3.43 5.40 -7.15
N SER A 41 -4.30 5.96 -7.99
CA SER A 41 -5.72 5.65 -7.99
C SER A 41 -5.98 4.17 -8.31
N LEU A 42 -5.30 3.60 -9.31
CA LEU A 42 -5.47 2.20 -9.68
C LEU A 42 -4.86 1.25 -8.66
N PHE A 43 -3.58 1.45 -8.29
CA PHE A 43 -2.82 0.49 -7.49
C PHE A 43 -3.06 0.59 -5.99
N TYR A 44 -3.63 1.71 -5.52
CA TYR A 44 -4.00 1.85 -4.11
C TYR A 44 -5.50 2.03 -3.91
N GLY A 45 -6.16 2.86 -4.71
CA GLY A 45 -7.60 3.13 -4.57
C GLY A 45 -8.44 1.93 -4.97
N VAL A 46 -8.34 1.49 -6.23
CA VAL A 46 -9.11 0.35 -6.76
C VAL A 46 -8.74 -0.93 -5.99
N TRP A 47 -7.45 -1.14 -5.74
CA TRP A 47 -6.98 -2.27 -4.97
C TRP A 47 -7.60 -2.34 -3.56
N PHE A 48 -7.63 -1.21 -2.83
CA PHE A 48 -8.22 -1.15 -1.50
C PHE A 48 -9.73 -1.41 -1.53
N LEU A 49 -10.45 -0.88 -2.53
CA LEU A 49 -11.87 -1.14 -2.71
C LEU A 49 -12.14 -2.62 -2.96
N VAL A 50 -11.40 -3.22 -3.88
CA VAL A 50 -11.53 -4.65 -4.19
C VAL A 50 -11.22 -5.50 -2.96
N TYR A 51 -10.12 -5.20 -2.25
CA TYR A 51 -9.79 -5.85 -0.99
C TYR A 51 -10.94 -5.77 0.01
N SER A 52 -11.49 -4.58 0.21
CA SER A 52 -12.57 -4.35 1.18
C SER A 52 -13.83 -5.16 0.85
N VAL A 53 -14.22 -5.22 -0.42
CA VAL A 53 -15.36 -6.02 -0.87
C VAL A 53 -15.13 -7.51 -0.63
N PHE A 54 -13.96 -8.02 -1.02
CA PHE A 54 -13.63 -9.43 -0.85
C PHE A 54 -13.55 -9.84 0.62
N ILE A 55 -12.91 -9.05 1.46
CA ILE A 55 -12.73 -9.40 2.86
C ILE A 55 -14.05 -9.36 3.63
N VAL A 56 -14.95 -8.41 3.30
CA VAL A 56 -16.32 -8.38 3.86
C VAL A 56 -17.13 -9.60 3.40
N TYR A 57 -17.03 -9.96 2.12
CA TYR A 57 -17.67 -11.15 1.59
C TYR A 57 -17.21 -12.43 2.32
N ILE A 58 -15.90 -12.61 2.46
CA ILE A 58 -15.30 -13.73 3.17
C ILE A 58 -15.77 -13.76 4.63
N GLY A 59 -15.78 -12.61 5.32
CA GLY A 59 -16.28 -12.53 6.68
C GLY A 59 -17.74 -12.95 6.82
N LYS A 60 -18.61 -12.56 5.88
CA LYS A 60 -20.01 -13.00 5.84
C LYS A 60 -20.14 -14.50 5.57
N GLU A 61 -19.32 -15.05 4.68
CA GLU A 61 -19.29 -16.49 4.39
C GLU A 61 -18.92 -17.29 5.64
N PHE A 62 -17.85 -16.91 6.33
CA PHE A 62 -17.46 -17.57 7.59
C PHE A 62 -18.48 -17.42 8.70
N LYS A 63 -19.13 -16.27 8.80
CA LYS A 63 -20.23 -16.05 9.75
C LYS A 63 -21.39 -17.02 9.53
N ALA A 64 -21.66 -17.40 8.27
CA ALA A 64 -22.71 -18.37 7.96
C ALA A 64 -22.37 -19.80 8.42
N PHE A 65 -21.08 -20.17 8.38
CA PHE A 65 -20.62 -21.52 8.75
C PHE A 65 -20.29 -21.66 10.24
N SER A 66 -19.91 -20.58 10.92
CA SER A 66 -19.47 -20.65 12.31
C SER A 66 -20.63 -20.37 13.27
N PRO A 67 -20.94 -21.27 14.21
CA PRO A 67 -21.95 -21.04 15.23
C PRO A 67 -21.56 -19.91 16.20
N ILE A 68 -20.26 -19.74 16.46
CA ILE A 68 -19.69 -18.68 17.29
C ILE A 68 -18.84 -17.78 16.40
N PHE A 69 -19.37 -16.61 16.07
CA PHE A 69 -18.66 -15.60 15.27
C PHE A 69 -18.55 -14.30 16.06
N ASP A 70 -17.82 -14.38 17.18
CA ASP A 70 -17.47 -13.27 18.03
C ASP A 70 -16.38 -12.39 17.40
N PHE A 71 -15.94 -11.34 18.11
CA PHE A 71 -14.88 -10.45 17.63
C PHE A 71 -13.57 -11.21 17.37
N ARG A 72 -13.17 -12.10 18.28
CA ARG A 72 -11.90 -12.83 18.19
C ARG A 72 -11.87 -13.75 16.98
N ASN A 73 -12.93 -14.51 16.76
CA ASN A 73 -13.03 -15.41 15.61
C ASN A 73 -13.15 -14.63 14.30
N SER A 74 -13.94 -13.56 14.27
CA SER A 74 -14.03 -12.69 13.10
C SER A 74 -12.68 -12.09 12.74
N PHE A 75 -11.98 -11.47 13.68
CA PHE A 75 -10.66 -10.89 13.45
C PHE A 75 -9.66 -11.94 12.97
N ARG A 76 -9.60 -13.10 13.63
CA ARG A 76 -8.71 -14.20 13.27
C ARG A 76 -8.90 -14.64 11.83
N VAL A 77 -10.14 -14.86 11.40
CA VAL A 77 -10.48 -15.29 10.03
C VAL A 77 -10.00 -14.24 9.02
N LEU A 78 -10.40 -12.98 9.20
CA LEU A 78 -10.05 -11.89 8.29
C LEU A 78 -8.54 -11.69 8.21
N PHE A 79 -7.86 -11.72 9.36
CA PHE A 79 -6.41 -11.51 9.42
C PHE A 79 -5.62 -12.65 8.76
N ILE A 80 -5.99 -13.92 9.00
CA ILE A 80 -5.29 -15.07 8.38
C ILE A 80 -5.44 -15.03 6.86
N VAL A 81 -6.65 -14.80 6.35
CA VAL A 81 -6.89 -14.69 4.90
C VAL A 81 -6.06 -13.56 4.30
N SER A 82 -6.05 -12.39 4.95
CA SER A 82 -5.28 -11.25 4.50
C SER A 82 -3.78 -11.51 4.53
N ALA A 83 -3.27 -12.06 5.64
CA ALA A 83 -1.85 -12.36 5.78
C ALA A 83 -1.36 -13.33 4.71
N LEU A 84 -2.14 -14.36 4.40
CA LEU A 84 -1.82 -15.31 3.33
C LEU A 84 -1.82 -14.61 1.96
N ALA A 85 -2.85 -13.80 1.66
CA ALA A 85 -2.95 -13.08 0.41
C ALA A 85 -1.78 -12.10 0.19
N PHE A 86 -1.41 -11.34 1.22
CA PHE A 86 -0.28 -10.41 1.15
C PHE A 86 1.08 -11.11 1.08
N SER A 87 1.21 -12.27 1.69
CA SER A 87 2.42 -13.11 1.55
C SER A 87 2.59 -13.57 0.10
N ILE A 88 1.53 -14.02 -0.55
CA ILE A 88 1.56 -14.42 -1.97
C ILE A 88 1.90 -13.22 -2.86
N LEU A 89 1.26 -12.07 -2.64
CA LEU A 89 1.58 -10.83 -3.35
C LEU A 89 3.06 -10.46 -3.19
N THR A 90 3.61 -10.58 -1.97
CA THR A 90 5.01 -10.26 -1.69
C THR A 90 5.96 -11.22 -2.43
N VAL A 91 5.67 -12.53 -2.42
CA VAL A 91 6.44 -13.51 -3.19
C VAL A 91 6.38 -13.18 -4.68
N THR A 92 5.21 -12.83 -5.21
CA THR A 92 5.06 -12.42 -6.61
C THR A 92 5.88 -11.17 -6.92
N ARG A 93 5.87 -10.16 -6.05
CA ARG A 93 6.68 -8.94 -6.20
C ARG A 93 8.18 -9.24 -6.18
N ILE A 94 8.64 -10.06 -5.25
CA ILE A 94 10.05 -10.48 -5.19
C ILE A 94 10.44 -11.19 -6.48
N SER A 95 9.64 -12.15 -6.92
CA SER A 95 9.94 -12.90 -8.14
C SER A 95 9.97 -11.98 -9.37
N LEU A 96 8.95 -11.15 -9.53
CA LEU A 96 8.80 -10.29 -10.71
C LEU A 96 9.89 -9.20 -10.75
N TRP A 97 10.05 -8.46 -9.66
CA TRP A 97 10.85 -7.24 -9.63
C TRP A 97 12.31 -7.45 -9.19
N ASN A 98 12.60 -8.49 -8.41
CA ASN A 98 13.97 -8.75 -7.97
C ASN A 98 14.68 -9.81 -8.83
N VAL A 99 13.92 -10.78 -9.40
CA VAL A 99 14.51 -11.88 -10.15
C VAL A 99 14.37 -11.69 -11.65
N PHE A 100 13.15 -11.42 -12.15
CA PHE A 100 12.90 -11.40 -13.59
C PHE A 100 13.13 -10.04 -14.23
N TYR A 101 12.75 -8.94 -13.60
CA TYR A 101 12.76 -7.60 -14.19
C TYR A 101 13.37 -6.52 -13.28
N PRO A 102 14.58 -6.72 -12.70
CA PRO A 102 15.15 -5.77 -11.75
C PRO A 102 15.44 -4.40 -12.38
N VAL A 103 15.96 -4.37 -13.60
CA VAL A 103 16.28 -3.12 -14.30
C VAL A 103 15.01 -2.29 -14.53
N LYS A 104 13.95 -2.92 -15.03
CA LYS A 104 12.69 -2.24 -15.28
C LYS A 104 12.03 -1.72 -13.97
N TYR A 105 12.20 -2.44 -12.85
CA TYR A 105 11.77 -1.97 -11.54
C TYR A 105 12.49 -0.67 -11.15
N ILE A 106 13.81 -0.63 -11.31
CA ILE A 106 14.62 0.54 -11.00
C ILE A 106 14.18 1.72 -11.85
N GLU A 107 14.12 1.57 -13.17
CA GLU A 107 13.72 2.63 -14.09
C GLU A 107 12.34 3.21 -13.76
N LEU A 108 11.34 2.36 -13.53
CA LEU A 108 9.98 2.80 -13.23
C LEU A 108 9.89 3.56 -11.93
N ASN A 109 10.55 3.06 -10.88
CA ASN A 109 10.41 3.67 -9.55
C ASN A 109 11.31 4.89 -9.37
N GLU A 110 12.48 4.94 -10.00
CA GLU A 110 13.30 6.14 -10.05
C GLU A 110 12.54 7.32 -10.69
N VAL A 111 11.92 7.10 -11.85
CA VAL A 111 11.09 8.12 -12.51
C VAL A 111 9.90 8.55 -11.63
N ARG A 112 9.29 7.61 -10.89
CA ARG A 112 8.18 7.92 -9.98
C ARG A 112 8.64 8.75 -8.79
N ASP A 113 9.75 8.39 -8.17
CA ASP A 113 10.30 9.13 -7.04
C ASP A 113 10.64 10.57 -7.43
N VAL A 114 11.29 10.78 -8.59
CA VAL A 114 11.58 12.14 -9.12
C VAL A 114 10.30 12.94 -9.40
N LYS A 115 9.30 12.29 -10.02
CA LYS A 115 8.01 12.96 -10.27
C LYS A 115 7.28 13.31 -8.98
N LEU A 116 7.38 12.50 -7.94
CA LEU A 116 6.79 12.82 -6.64
C LEU A 116 7.41 14.09 -6.03
N ILE A 117 8.73 14.23 -6.04
CA ILE A 117 9.39 15.45 -5.57
C ILE A 117 8.89 16.67 -6.35
N SER A 118 8.82 16.57 -7.68
CA SER A 118 8.35 17.70 -8.50
C SER A 118 6.92 18.12 -8.15
N ILE A 119 6.03 17.17 -7.83
CA ILE A 119 4.67 17.46 -7.40
C ILE A 119 4.68 18.12 -6.01
N PHE A 120 5.46 17.62 -5.06
CA PHE A 120 5.61 18.23 -3.73
C PHE A 120 6.15 19.65 -3.84
N SER A 121 7.14 19.89 -4.70
CA SER A 121 7.68 21.22 -4.98
C SER A 121 6.57 22.19 -5.41
N VAL A 122 5.78 21.79 -6.41
CA VAL A 122 4.69 22.63 -6.93
C VAL A 122 3.63 22.89 -5.86
N ILE A 123 3.23 21.88 -5.10
CA ILE A 123 2.21 22.05 -4.05
C ILE A 123 2.73 22.94 -2.93
N SER A 124 3.95 22.74 -2.45
CA SER A 124 4.53 23.50 -1.35
C SER A 124 4.70 24.98 -1.73
N LYS A 125 5.26 25.24 -2.92
CA LYS A 125 5.42 26.61 -3.43
C LYS A 125 4.05 27.28 -3.66
N SER A 126 3.10 26.61 -4.28
CA SER A 126 1.76 27.15 -4.49
C SER A 126 1.01 27.43 -3.17
N THR A 127 1.21 26.60 -2.16
CA THR A 127 0.61 26.84 -0.83
C THR A 127 1.23 28.08 -0.17
N LEU A 128 2.54 28.23 -0.26
CA LEU A 128 3.26 29.39 0.26
C LEU A 128 2.84 30.69 -0.47
N ASP A 129 2.78 30.67 -1.81
CA ASP A 129 2.34 31.78 -2.64
C ASP A 129 0.91 32.22 -2.30
N ASN A 130 0.02 31.25 -2.06
CA ASN A 130 -1.36 31.56 -1.66
C ASN A 130 -1.42 32.21 -0.27
N ALA A 131 -0.64 31.72 0.70
CA ALA A 131 -0.59 32.31 2.04
C ALA A 131 -0.04 33.77 2.00
N TYR A 132 1.00 34.01 1.21
CA TYR A 132 1.55 35.35 0.98
C TYR A 132 0.54 36.27 0.30
N THR A 133 -0.10 35.81 -0.76
CA THR A 133 -1.11 36.60 -1.51
C THR A 133 -2.33 36.95 -0.63
N ASN A 134 -2.70 36.11 0.30
CA ASN A 134 -3.79 36.32 1.25
C ASN A 134 -3.41 37.28 2.41
N GLY A 135 -2.13 37.64 2.52
CA GLY A 135 -1.62 38.48 3.60
C GLY A 135 -1.38 37.77 4.92
N ASP A 136 -1.33 36.42 4.89
CA ASP A 136 -1.04 35.57 6.07
C ASP A 136 0.45 35.58 6.44
N LEU A 137 1.32 36.00 5.52
CA LEU A 137 2.78 36.07 5.67
C LEU A 137 3.28 37.48 5.23
N ASN A 138 4.31 37.98 5.91
CA ASN A 138 5.08 39.15 5.45
C ASN A 138 6.26 38.67 4.55
N ASP A 139 6.98 39.67 3.97
CA ASP A 139 8.07 39.39 3.01
C ASP A 139 9.18 38.55 3.63
N ASP A 140 9.59 38.83 4.87
CA ASP A 140 10.67 38.10 5.56
C ASP A 140 10.25 36.67 5.86
N GLU A 141 9.01 36.45 6.31
CA GLU A 141 8.46 35.12 6.59
C GLU A 141 8.28 34.30 5.30
N TYR A 142 7.92 34.95 4.20
CA TYR A 142 7.82 34.29 2.89
C TYR A 142 9.19 33.82 2.41
N ASP A 143 10.21 34.70 2.43
CA ASP A 143 11.57 34.39 1.98
C ASP A 143 12.21 33.29 2.84
N GLU A 144 12.03 33.33 4.17
CA GLU A 144 12.50 32.27 5.07
C GLU A 144 11.82 30.92 4.77
N SER A 145 10.51 30.94 4.54
CA SER A 145 9.75 29.73 4.23
C SER A 145 10.09 29.16 2.86
N LEU A 146 10.32 30.01 1.86
CA LEU A 146 10.75 29.59 0.53
C LEU A 146 12.12 28.93 0.59
N THR A 147 13.07 29.52 1.29
CA THR A 147 14.42 28.94 1.51
C THR A 147 14.33 27.56 2.17
N LYS A 148 13.51 27.40 3.21
CA LYS A 148 13.30 26.11 3.87
C LYS A 148 12.72 25.04 2.92
N ILE A 149 11.78 25.43 2.06
CA ILE A 149 11.21 24.51 1.06
C ILE A 149 12.29 24.09 0.05
N GLU A 150 13.12 25.03 -0.40
CA GLU A 150 14.18 24.75 -1.37
C GLU A 150 15.26 23.83 -0.79
N ASP A 151 15.71 24.07 0.44
CA ASP A 151 16.66 23.20 1.15
C ASP A 151 16.09 21.78 1.35
N GLN A 152 14.81 21.67 1.71
CA GLN A 152 14.15 20.35 1.85
C GLN A 152 14.04 19.61 0.52
N LEU A 153 13.77 20.31 -0.58
CA LEU A 153 13.70 19.70 -1.92
C LEU A 153 15.07 19.24 -2.39
N GLU A 154 16.12 20.06 -2.23
CA GLU A 154 17.50 19.69 -2.57
C GLU A 154 17.94 18.45 -1.78
N PHE A 155 17.66 18.41 -0.48
CA PHE A 155 17.92 17.24 0.35
C PHE A 155 17.17 16.00 -0.11
N ALA A 156 15.89 16.14 -0.48
CA ALA A 156 15.07 15.03 -0.97
C ALA A 156 15.58 14.51 -2.32
N GLU A 157 15.95 15.41 -3.25
CA GLU A 157 16.51 15.06 -4.56
C GLU A 157 17.83 14.31 -4.42
N SER A 158 18.75 14.82 -3.60
CA SER A 158 20.04 14.16 -3.34
C SER A 158 19.85 12.78 -2.71
N SER A 159 18.97 12.67 -1.72
CA SER A 159 18.67 11.40 -1.05
C SER A 159 18.09 10.35 -2.00
N ILE A 160 17.21 10.77 -2.93
CA ILE A 160 16.65 9.88 -3.96
C ILE A 160 17.73 9.47 -4.95
N ALA A 161 18.57 10.40 -5.41
CA ALA A 161 19.66 10.10 -6.30
C ALA A 161 20.63 9.08 -5.69
N GLU A 162 21.08 9.29 -4.47
CA GLU A 162 21.94 8.36 -3.73
C GLU A 162 21.30 6.98 -3.56
N LYS A 163 20.03 6.93 -3.17
CA LYS A 163 19.25 5.69 -3.07
C LYS A 163 19.30 4.88 -4.37
N TRP A 164 19.04 5.51 -5.51
CA TRP A 164 18.98 4.80 -6.77
C TRP A 164 20.36 4.42 -7.32
N VAL A 165 21.40 5.22 -7.07
CA VAL A 165 22.78 4.84 -7.33
C VAL A 165 23.13 3.59 -6.53
N TYR A 166 22.86 3.60 -5.21
CA TYR A 166 23.10 2.44 -4.35
C TYR A 166 22.37 1.18 -4.83
N ILE A 167 21.09 1.29 -5.24
CA ILE A 167 20.31 0.15 -5.73
C ILE A 167 20.83 -0.36 -7.09
N LYS A 168 21.29 0.54 -7.98
CA LYS A 168 21.91 0.15 -9.27
C LYS A 168 23.20 -0.64 -9.06
N ASP A 169 24.00 -0.26 -8.08
CA ASP A 169 25.29 -0.88 -7.80
C ASP A 169 25.17 -2.20 -7.01
N ASN A 170 24.25 -2.26 -6.05
CA ASN A 170 24.12 -3.38 -5.11
C ASN A 170 22.91 -4.30 -5.38
N GLY A 171 22.04 -3.90 -6.29
CA GLY A 171 20.78 -4.61 -6.58
C GLY A 171 19.65 -4.31 -5.59
N ILE A 172 18.47 -4.79 -5.93
CA ILE A 172 17.26 -4.57 -5.12
C ILE A 172 17.26 -5.54 -3.93
N SER A 173 17.28 -5.00 -2.71
CA SER A 173 17.21 -5.83 -1.52
C SER A 173 15.82 -6.46 -1.35
N LYS A 174 15.78 -7.77 -1.08
CA LYS A 174 14.53 -8.48 -0.72
C LYS A 174 13.91 -7.91 0.56
N SER A 175 14.70 -7.33 1.45
CA SER A 175 14.22 -6.69 2.69
C SER A 175 13.24 -5.54 2.42
N LEU A 176 13.35 -4.85 1.29
CA LEU A 176 12.42 -3.81 0.87
C LEU A 176 10.99 -4.37 0.73
N PHE A 177 10.84 -5.53 0.09
CA PHE A 177 9.52 -6.15 -0.10
C PHE A 177 8.98 -6.76 1.19
N ILE A 178 9.87 -7.31 2.04
CA ILE A 178 9.49 -7.86 3.35
C ILE A 178 9.08 -6.73 4.29
N GLY A 179 9.79 -5.60 4.29
CA GLY A 179 9.41 -4.40 5.04
C GLY A 179 8.02 -3.90 4.64
N ASN A 180 7.74 -3.83 3.33
CA ASN A 180 6.42 -3.48 2.84
C ASN A 180 5.33 -4.49 3.26
N LEU A 181 5.64 -5.79 3.33
CA LEU A 181 4.70 -6.79 3.84
C LEU A 181 4.36 -6.51 5.31
N ILE A 182 5.36 -6.30 6.17
CA ILE A 182 5.16 -6.04 7.59
C ILE A 182 4.31 -4.78 7.78
N TYR A 183 4.63 -3.71 7.06
CA TYR A 183 3.88 -2.46 7.08
C TYR A 183 2.41 -2.67 6.67
N ASN A 184 2.18 -3.36 5.55
CA ASN A 184 0.84 -3.67 5.08
C ASN A 184 0.06 -4.53 6.09
N LEU A 185 0.70 -5.54 6.70
CA LEU A 185 0.05 -6.39 7.71
C LEU A 185 -0.37 -5.60 8.94
N PHE A 186 0.40 -4.59 9.34
CA PHE A 186 0.03 -3.70 10.45
C PHE A 186 -1.26 -2.93 10.14
N PHE A 187 -1.33 -2.26 8.98
CA PHE A 187 -2.54 -1.52 8.57
C PHE A 187 -3.75 -2.44 8.39
N ILE A 188 -3.54 -3.60 7.78
CA ILE A 188 -4.59 -4.60 7.58
C ILE A 188 -5.09 -5.16 8.91
N ALA A 189 -4.23 -5.33 9.90
CA ALA A 189 -4.66 -5.76 11.23
C ALA A 189 -5.64 -4.75 11.84
N ILE A 190 -5.33 -3.44 11.75
CA ILE A 190 -6.22 -2.37 12.23
C ILE A 190 -7.55 -2.40 11.45
N TYR A 191 -7.48 -2.45 10.14
CA TYR A 191 -8.66 -2.47 9.28
C TYR A 191 -9.55 -3.70 9.55
N ASN A 192 -8.96 -4.89 9.64
CA ASN A 192 -9.67 -6.12 9.94
C ASN A 192 -10.25 -6.14 11.36
N ALA A 193 -9.61 -5.48 12.32
CA ALA A 193 -10.17 -5.32 13.67
C ALA A 193 -11.45 -4.46 13.63
N ILE A 194 -11.44 -3.37 12.87
CA ILE A 194 -12.62 -2.54 12.67
C ILE A 194 -13.74 -3.35 11.99
N LEU A 195 -13.44 -4.05 10.91
CA LEU A 195 -14.43 -4.89 10.21
C LEU A 195 -14.99 -6.01 11.10
N ALA A 196 -14.15 -6.62 11.94
CA ALA A 196 -14.58 -7.68 12.85
C ALA A 196 -15.61 -7.18 13.87
N LEU A 197 -15.53 -5.92 14.31
CA LEU A 197 -16.54 -5.31 15.18
C LEU A 197 -17.92 -5.23 14.51
N PHE A 198 -17.96 -4.98 13.20
CA PHE A 198 -19.22 -4.91 12.44
C PHE A 198 -19.76 -6.28 12.03
N LEU A 199 -18.88 -7.23 11.75
CA LEU A 199 -19.27 -8.56 11.25
C LEU A 199 -19.66 -9.54 12.36
N ARG A 200 -19.17 -9.34 13.60
CA ARG A 200 -19.49 -10.21 14.75
C ARG A 200 -20.99 -10.38 14.92
N ARG A 201 -21.40 -11.55 15.41
CA ARG A 201 -22.77 -11.71 15.93
C ARG A 201 -22.87 -10.91 17.23
N LYS A 202 -23.88 -10.06 17.34
CA LYS A 202 -24.29 -9.55 18.65
C LYS A 202 -24.87 -10.75 19.41
N ASN A 203 -24.27 -11.10 20.54
CA ASN A 203 -24.94 -12.02 21.45
C ASN A 203 -26.22 -11.30 21.86
N GLU A 204 -27.36 -11.76 21.40
CA GLU A 204 -28.62 -11.46 22.05
C GLU A 204 -28.47 -12.08 23.43
N ILE A 205 -28.32 -11.22 24.42
CA ILE A 205 -28.39 -11.61 25.84
C ILE A 205 -29.83 -12.07 26.00
N ALA A 206 -30.02 -13.41 26.02
CA ALA A 206 -31.28 -14.04 26.39
C ALA A 206 -31.46 -13.92 27.91
#